data_075f3e17fefa24501338fc0e277c3367
#
_entry.id   075f3e17fefa24501338fc0e277c3367
#
_cell.length_a   1.000
_cell.length_b   1.000
_cell.length_c   1.000
_cell.angle_alpha   90.00
_cell.angle_beta   90.00
_cell.angle_gamma   90.00
#
_symmetry.space_group_name_H-M   'P 1'
#
loop_
_entity.id
_entity.type
_entity.pdbx_description
1 polymer ?
#
loop_
_entity_poly.entity_id
_entity_poly.type
_entity_poly.pdbx_seq_one_letter_code
_entity_poly.pdbx_strand_id
1 'polypeptide(L)'
;MYPFSFQNPTRIEFGLDKEKEMGKYMHEYGAKKALIIYGSERIKQSGLFEDVAKSLREHGIEYIECGGVKSNPTISKVREAVAMAKAFGADSVLSIGGGSCLDSAKAIAAGACYDGDTWDFFKGTPVQKALMIFDVITLAATGSEMNWGSVITNEETQQKYSIHNNHLFPKVSVINPKLQATVSRDYLVY
;
A
#
# COMPACT_ATOMS: atom_id res chain seq x y z
N MET A 1 1.86 5.16 36.53
CA MET A 1 1.83 4.75 35.11
C MET A 1 0.61 3.84 34.93
N TYR A 2 -0.25 4.14 33.95
CA TYR A 2 -1.41 3.29 33.66
C TYR A 2 -0.97 2.08 32.83
N PRO A 3 -1.53 0.89 33.07
CA PRO A 3 -1.23 -0.29 32.27
C PRO A 3 -1.78 -0.10 30.83
N PHE A 4 -1.01 -0.55 29.84
CA PHE A 4 -1.45 -0.57 28.45
C PHE A 4 -0.89 -1.80 27.73
N SER A 5 -1.54 -2.20 26.65
CA SER A 5 -1.03 -3.25 25.73
C SER A 5 -0.73 -2.62 24.39
N PHE A 6 0.39 -3.01 23.80
CA PHE A 6 0.77 -2.64 22.44
C PHE A 6 1.00 -3.89 21.60
N GLN A 7 0.39 -3.92 20.44
CA GLN A 7 0.61 -4.96 19.44
C GLN A 7 0.62 -4.35 18.05
N ASN A 8 1.64 -4.63 17.25
CA ASN A 8 1.69 -4.31 15.84
C ASN A 8 1.98 -5.59 15.04
N PRO A 9 1.07 -6.03 14.16
CA PRO A 9 1.25 -7.26 13.40
C PRO A 9 2.11 -7.08 12.15
N THR A 10 2.47 -5.85 11.77
CA THR A 10 3.28 -5.59 10.59
C THR A 10 4.75 -5.94 10.84
N ARG A 11 5.31 -6.77 9.99
CA ARG A 11 6.76 -7.03 9.96
C ARG A 11 7.47 -5.86 9.28
N ILE A 12 8.44 -5.26 9.95
CA ILE A 12 9.27 -4.19 9.40
C ILE A 12 10.60 -4.77 8.93
N GLU A 13 10.91 -4.58 7.66
CA GLU A 13 12.22 -4.86 7.06
C GLU A 13 12.96 -3.56 6.82
N PHE A 14 13.82 -3.20 7.75
CA PHE A 14 14.57 -1.95 7.72
C PHE A 14 16.01 -2.18 7.25
N GLY A 15 16.47 -1.39 6.27
CA GLY A 15 17.87 -1.43 5.82
C GLY A 15 18.02 -1.10 4.33
N LEU A 16 19.27 -0.96 3.90
CA LEU A 16 19.61 -0.71 2.50
C LEU A 16 19.24 -1.93 1.64
N ASP A 17 18.75 -1.66 0.44
CA ASP A 17 18.42 -2.64 -0.59
C ASP A 17 17.33 -3.69 -0.19
N LYS A 18 16.62 -3.48 0.91
CA LYS A 18 15.56 -4.40 1.37
C LYS A 18 14.39 -4.51 0.41
N GLU A 19 14.13 -3.51 -0.42
CA GLU A 19 13.15 -3.53 -1.50
C GLU A 19 13.43 -4.62 -2.54
N LYS A 20 14.70 -4.99 -2.73
CA LYS A 20 15.13 -6.05 -3.64
C LYS A 20 14.79 -7.46 -3.13
N GLU A 21 14.41 -7.58 -1.87
CA GLU A 21 13.95 -8.84 -1.26
C GLU A 21 12.40 -8.93 -1.18
N MET A 22 11.65 -7.95 -1.73
CA MET A 22 10.19 -7.90 -1.59
C MET A 22 9.50 -9.17 -2.10
N GLY A 23 9.95 -9.73 -3.22
CA GLY A 23 9.40 -10.98 -3.75
C GLY A 23 9.53 -12.15 -2.77
N LYS A 24 10.68 -12.26 -2.10
CA LYS A 24 10.89 -13.26 -1.03
C LYS A 24 9.89 -13.07 0.10
N TYR A 25 9.74 -11.84 0.60
CA TYR A 25 8.81 -11.56 1.70
C TYR A 25 7.37 -11.87 1.33
N MET A 26 6.94 -11.47 0.13
CA MET A 26 5.60 -11.78 -0.37
C MET A 26 5.38 -13.29 -0.54
N HIS A 27 6.38 -14.01 -1.05
CA HIS A 27 6.34 -15.46 -1.21
C HIS A 27 6.20 -16.19 0.14
N GLU A 28 6.88 -15.73 1.19
CA GLU A 28 6.77 -16.26 2.55
C GLU A 28 5.33 -16.20 3.09
N TYR A 29 4.51 -15.24 2.64
CA TYR A 29 3.09 -15.12 2.97
C TYR A 29 2.17 -15.82 1.96
N GLY A 30 2.72 -16.46 0.93
CA GLY A 30 1.96 -17.22 -0.06
C GLY A 30 1.35 -16.39 -1.18
N ALA A 31 1.79 -15.13 -1.37
CA ALA A 31 1.35 -14.30 -2.48
C ALA A 31 1.77 -14.90 -3.83
N LYS A 32 0.87 -14.85 -4.82
CA LYS A 32 1.09 -15.36 -6.18
C LYS A 32 0.78 -14.32 -7.25
N LYS A 33 -0.19 -13.44 -6.99
CA LYS A 33 -0.67 -12.43 -7.93
C LYS A 33 -0.80 -11.08 -7.24
N ALA A 34 0.05 -10.13 -7.62
CA ALA A 34 0.10 -8.82 -7.00
C ALA A 34 -0.46 -7.72 -7.91
N LEU A 35 -1.22 -6.79 -7.34
CA LEU A 35 -1.45 -5.48 -7.94
C LEU A 35 -0.44 -4.49 -7.34
N ILE A 36 0.45 -3.93 -8.16
CA ILE A 36 1.41 -2.90 -7.74
C ILE A 36 0.78 -1.52 -7.89
N ILE A 37 0.75 -0.75 -6.80
CA ILE A 37 0.22 0.62 -6.74
C ILE A 37 1.37 1.61 -6.52
N TYR A 38 1.40 2.68 -7.32
CA TYR A 38 2.41 3.73 -7.19
C TYR A 38 1.90 5.11 -7.62
N GLY A 39 2.63 6.16 -7.23
CA GLY A 39 2.25 7.54 -7.56
C GLY A 39 2.70 7.95 -8.96
N SER A 40 3.97 8.25 -9.14
CA SER A 40 4.52 8.79 -10.40
C SER A 40 5.50 7.83 -11.04
N GLU A 41 5.75 8.01 -12.34
CA GLU A 41 6.72 7.25 -13.13
C GLU A 41 8.19 7.43 -12.65
N ARG A 42 8.44 8.33 -11.69
CA ARG A 42 9.76 8.51 -11.09
C ARG A 42 10.32 7.23 -10.48
N ILE A 43 9.46 6.35 -9.94
CA ILE A 43 9.91 5.07 -9.38
C ILE A 43 10.48 4.14 -10.47
N LYS A 44 10.02 4.26 -11.72
CA LYS A 44 10.58 3.53 -12.87
C LYS A 44 11.89 4.16 -13.32
N GLN A 45 11.92 5.49 -13.41
CA GLN A 45 13.13 6.23 -13.81
C GLN A 45 14.29 6.03 -12.81
N SER A 46 14.00 5.89 -11.51
CA SER A 46 15.01 5.61 -10.48
C SER A 46 15.48 4.16 -10.43
N GLY A 47 14.84 3.25 -11.15
CA GLY A 47 15.11 1.82 -11.11
C GLY A 47 14.39 1.07 -9.96
N LEU A 48 13.78 1.77 -9.00
CA LEU A 48 13.12 1.15 -7.84
C LEU A 48 12.04 0.15 -8.26
N PHE A 49 11.20 0.53 -9.24
CA PHE A 49 10.15 -0.35 -9.73
C PHE A 49 10.73 -1.65 -10.29
N GLU A 50 11.79 -1.56 -11.10
CA GLU A 50 12.42 -2.74 -11.72
C GLU A 50 13.13 -3.63 -10.69
N ASP A 51 13.78 -3.05 -9.68
CA ASP A 51 14.38 -3.83 -8.58
C ASP A 51 13.33 -4.67 -7.86
N VAL A 52 12.17 -4.07 -7.53
CA VAL A 52 11.04 -4.77 -6.89
C VAL A 52 10.43 -5.80 -7.86
N ALA A 53 10.12 -5.40 -9.09
CA ALA A 53 9.50 -6.27 -10.10
C ALA A 53 10.36 -7.49 -10.43
N LYS A 54 11.68 -7.31 -10.51
CA LYS A 54 12.64 -8.41 -10.65
C LYS A 54 12.54 -9.39 -9.50
N SER A 55 12.52 -8.89 -8.27
CA SER A 55 12.37 -9.72 -7.06
C SER A 55 11.06 -10.52 -7.08
N LEU A 56 9.94 -9.94 -7.52
CA LEU A 56 8.68 -10.65 -7.65
C LEU A 56 8.79 -11.80 -8.67
N ARG A 57 9.35 -11.52 -9.87
CA ARG A 57 9.52 -12.54 -10.91
C ARG A 57 10.41 -13.70 -10.46
N GLU A 58 11.51 -13.41 -9.76
CA GLU A 58 12.43 -14.43 -9.22
C GLU A 58 11.75 -15.36 -8.21
N HIS A 59 10.68 -14.90 -7.56
CA HIS A 59 9.90 -15.69 -6.59
C HIS A 59 8.54 -16.18 -7.15
N GLY A 60 8.36 -16.13 -8.47
CA GLY A 60 7.18 -16.66 -9.15
C GLY A 60 5.88 -15.89 -8.88
N ILE A 61 5.98 -14.61 -8.55
CA ILE A 61 4.81 -13.74 -8.32
C ILE A 61 4.49 -12.99 -9.62
N GLU A 62 3.32 -13.28 -10.18
CA GLU A 62 2.77 -12.52 -11.30
C GLU A 62 2.28 -11.15 -10.80
N TYR A 63 2.37 -10.12 -11.63
CA TYR A 63 1.87 -8.81 -11.25
C TYR A 63 1.28 -8.02 -12.42
N ILE A 64 0.38 -7.12 -12.06
CA ILE A 64 -0.06 -5.99 -12.89
C ILE A 64 0.20 -4.69 -12.14
N GLU A 65 0.20 -3.56 -12.85
CA GLU A 65 0.52 -2.27 -12.26
C GLU A 65 -0.62 -1.26 -12.46
N CYS A 66 -0.83 -0.40 -11.46
CA CYS A 66 -1.74 0.73 -11.52
C CYS A 66 -1.06 1.97 -10.93
N GLY A 67 -0.49 2.79 -11.78
CA GLY A 67 0.17 4.04 -11.41
C GLY A 67 -0.79 5.23 -11.33
N GLY A 68 -0.25 6.39 -10.97
CA GLY A 68 -0.98 7.65 -10.99
C GLY A 68 -1.76 7.98 -9.70
N VAL A 69 -1.42 7.35 -8.58
CA VAL A 69 -1.96 7.76 -7.27
C VAL A 69 -1.45 9.16 -6.93
N LYS A 70 -2.37 10.07 -6.66
CA LYS A 70 -2.08 11.46 -6.27
C LYS A 70 -1.95 11.60 -4.75
N SER A 71 -1.31 12.68 -4.30
CA SER A 71 -1.46 13.15 -2.93
C SER A 71 -2.94 13.41 -2.64
N ASN A 72 -3.43 13.04 -1.44
CA ASN A 72 -4.85 12.94 -1.15
C ASN A 72 -5.55 11.98 -2.12
N PRO A 73 -5.37 10.67 -1.95
CA PRO A 73 -5.83 9.68 -2.91
C PRO A 73 -7.35 9.70 -3.05
N THR A 74 -7.82 9.45 -4.27
CA THR A 74 -9.22 9.59 -4.64
C THR A 74 -9.94 8.26 -4.76
N ILE A 75 -11.25 8.26 -4.50
CA ILE A 75 -12.05 7.04 -4.59
C ILE A 75 -12.17 6.54 -6.04
N SER A 76 -12.16 7.43 -7.04
CA SER A 76 -12.18 7.03 -8.45
C SER A 76 -10.97 6.16 -8.79
N LYS A 77 -9.75 6.55 -8.33
CA LYS A 77 -8.53 5.77 -8.55
C LYS A 77 -8.55 4.44 -7.80
N VAL A 78 -9.13 4.41 -6.61
CA VAL A 78 -9.33 3.17 -5.85
C VAL A 78 -10.29 2.24 -6.58
N ARG A 79 -11.43 2.73 -7.09
CA ARG A 79 -12.40 1.94 -7.87
C ARG A 79 -11.77 1.33 -9.13
N GLU A 80 -11.00 2.12 -9.88
CA GLU A 80 -10.23 1.65 -11.05
C GLU A 80 -9.33 0.47 -10.67
N ALA A 81 -8.51 0.64 -9.64
CA ALA A 81 -7.57 -0.37 -9.20
C ALA A 81 -8.25 -1.63 -8.60
N VAL A 82 -9.40 -1.47 -7.94
CA VAL A 82 -10.24 -2.59 -7.47
C VAL A 82 -10.73 -3.43 -8.64
N ALA A 83 -11.22 -2.78 -9.71
CA ALA A 83 -11.66 -3.48 -10.91
C ALA A 83 -10.49 -4.27 -11.56
N MET A 84 -9.31 -3.65 -11.63
CA MET A 84 -8.09 -4.31 -12.14
C MET A 84 -7.69 -5.51 -11.26
N ALA A 85 -7.69 -5.35 -9.93
CA ALA A 85 -7.35 -6.42 -8.99
C ALA A 85 -8.28 -7.62 -9.13
N LYS A 86 -9.59 -7.37 -9.21
CA LYS A 86 -10.62 -8.41 -9.40
C LYS A 86 -10.45 -9.13 -10.75
N ALA A 87 -10.28 -8.39 -11.84
CA ALA A 87 -10.12 -8.96 -13.18
C ALA A 87 -8.85 -9.82 -13.32
N PHE A 88 -7.77 -9.42 -12.65
CA PHE A 88 -6.49 -10.17 -12.63
C PHE A 88 -6.54 -11.37 -11.68
N GLY A 89 -7.45 -11.37 -10.71
CA GLY A 89 -7.49 -12.35 -9.63
C GLY A 89 -6.34 -12.16 -8.63
N ALA A 90 -6.04 -10.89 -8.30
CA ALA A 90 -4.98 -10.56 -7.34
C ALA A 90 -5.29 -11.13 -5.95
N ASP A 91 -4.28 -11.66 -5.28
CA ASP A 91 -4.31 -12.11 -3.89
C ASP A 91 -3.60 -11.14 -2.94
N SER A 92 -2.90 -10.16 -3.51
CA SER A 92 -2.12 -9.18 -2.79
C SER A 92 -2.08 -7.82 -3.49
N VAL A 93 -1.84 -6.78 -2.70
CA VAL A 93 -1.59 -5.41 -3.17
C VAL A 93 -0.24 -4.96 -2.63
N LEU A 94 0.64 -4.49 -3.51
CA LEU A 94 1.94 -3.94 -3.16
C LEU A 94 1.97 -2.45 -3.44
N SER A 95 2.16 -1.65 -2.40
CA SER A 95 2.38 -0.20 -2.51
C SER A 95 3.88 0.10 -2.71
N ILE A 96 4.22 0.93 -3.70
CA ILE A 96 5.55 1.51 -3.82
C ILE A 96 5.39 3.03 -3.82
N GLY A 97 5.62 3.66 -2.66
CA GLY A 97 5.39 5.10 -2.53
C GLY A 97 5.30 5.60 -1.10
N GLY A 98 4.72 6.77 -0.92
CA GLY A 98 4.40 7.33 0.40
C GLY A 98 3.03 6.89 0.91
N GLY A 99 2.60 7.49 2.03
CA GLY A 99 1.33 7.16 2.70
C GLY A 99 0.10 7.18 1.79
N SER A 100 0.02 8.08 0.80
CA SER A 100 -1.12 8.11 -0.14
C SER A 100 -1.22 6.85 -0.99
N CYS A 101 -0.08 6.29 -1.43
CA CYS A 101 -0.07 5.03 -2.17
C CYS A 101 -0.50 3.88 -1.25
N LEU A 102 0.01 3.84 -0.03
CA LEU A 102 -0.32 2.81 0.94
C LEU A 102 -1.78 2.88 1.40
N ASP A 103 -2.32 4.07 1.64
CA ASP A 103 -3.74 4.26 1.95
C ASP A 103 -4.63 3.77 0.80
N SER A 104 -4.24 4.06 -0.46
CA SER A 104 -4.92 3.50 -1.63
C SER A 104 -4.84 1.97 -1.66
N ALA A 105 -3.65 1.39 -1.42
CA ALA A 105 -3.47 -0.05 -1.40
C ALA A 105 -4.36 -0.75 -0.36
N LYS A 106 -4.52 -0.16 0.82
CA LYS A 106 -5.40 -0.66 1.88
C LYS A 106 -6.88 -0.63 1.46
N ALA A 107 -7.34 0.50 0.90
CA ALA A 107 -8.71 0.62 0.39
C ALA A 107 -8.98 -0.35 -0.77
N ILE A 108 -8.01 -0.52 -1.68
CA ILE A 108 -8.08 -1.47 -2.79
C ILE A 108 -8.15 -2.91 -2.28
N ALA A 109 -7.32 -3.26 -1.31
CA ALA A 109 -7.28 -4.60 -0.73
C ALA A 109 -8.63 -4.99 -0.10
N ALA A 110 -9.29 -4.05 0.60
CA ALA A 110 -10.64 -4.24 1.12
C ALA A 110 -11.68 -4.33 -0.01
N GLY A 111 -11.65 -3.37 -0.95
CA GLY A 111 -12.60 -3.30 -2.07
C GLY A 111 -12.55 -4.51 -3.00
N ALA A 112 -11.38 -5.10 -3.21
CA ALA A 112 -11.22 -6.29 -4.03
C ALA A 112 -11.91 -7.53 -3.42
N CYS A 113 -12.13 -7.54 -2.12
CA CYS A 113 -12.84 -8.61 -1.39
C CYS A 113 -14.32 -8.29 -1.12
N TYR A 114 -14.88 -7.25 -1.73
CA TYR A 114 -16.23 -6.76 -1.48
C TYR A 114 -17.03 -6.63 -2.77
N ASP A 115 -18.31 -7.01 -2.73
CA ASP A 115 -19.18 -6.95 -3.92
C ASP A 115 -19.83 -5.57 -4.12
N GLY A 116 -19.83 -4.71 -3.11
CA GLY A 116 -20.34 -3.34 -3.17
C GLY A 116 -19.29 -2.31 -3.58
N ASP A 117 -19.62 -1.03 -3.39
CA ASP A 117 -18.69 0.08 -3.63
C ASP A 117 -17.71 0.22 -2.46
N THR A 118 -16.43 0.35 -2.75
CA THR A 118 -15.38 0.57 -1.73
C THR A 118 -15.67 1.78 -0.84
N TRP A 119 -16.37 2.80 -1.35
CA TRP A 119 -16.76 3.98 -0.55
C TRP A 119 -17.73 3.65 0.60
N ASP A 120 -18.43 2.52 0.54
CA ASP A 120 -19.33 2.09 1.61
C ASP A 120 -18.60 1.86 2.93
N PHE A 121 -17.34 1.40 2.90
CA PHE A 121 -16.50 1.28 4.08
C PHE A 121 -16.30 2.63 4.78
N PHE A 122 -16.13 3.69 4.01
CA PHE A 122 -15.96 5.06 4.52
C PHE A 122 -17.26 5.68 5.05
N LYS A 123 -18.41 5.04 4.76
CA LYS A 123 -19.73 5.39 5.31
C LYS A 123 -20.16 4.48 6.47
N GLY A 124 -19.29 3.59 6.93
CA GLY A 124 -19.52 2.78 8.13
C GLY A 124 -19.77 1.28 7.88
N THR A 125 -19.78 0.81 6.64
CA THR A 125 -19.79 -0.64 6.35
C THR A 125 -18.49 -1.27 6.88
N PRO A 126 -18.54 -2.34 7.70
CA PRO A 126 -17.34 -2.94 8.25
C PRO A 126 -16.56 -3.73 7.19
N VAL A 127 -15.23 -3.60 7.20
CA VAL A 127 -14.34 -4.44 6.38
C VAL A 127 -14.28 -5.84 6.99
N GLN A 128 -14.76 -6.86 6.26
CA GLN A 128 -14.78 -8.26 6.71
C GLN A 128 -13.54 -9.04 6.24
N LYS A 129 -12.94 -8.61 5.12
CA LYS A 129 -11.78 -9.26 4.50
C LYS A 129 -11.02 -8.24 3.65
N ALA A 130 -9.73 -8.46 3.50
CA ALA A 130 -8.88 -7.72 2.57
C ALA A 130 -7.85 -8.67 1.94
N LEU A 131 -7.34 -8.32 0.76
CA LEU A 131 -6.16 -8.95 0.18
C LEU A 131 -4.94 -8.68 1.08
N MET A 132 -3.88 -9.47 0.94
CA MET A 132 -2.61 -9.20 1.62
C MET A 132 -2.04 -7.86 1.16
N ILE A 133 -1.54 -7.06 2.10
CA ILE A 133 -0.98 -5.74 1.84
C ILE A 133 0.50 -5.76 2.13
N PHE A 134 1.30 -5.25 1.19
CA PHE A 134 2.73 -5.08 1.30
C PHE A 134 3.11 -3.67 0.88
N ASP A 135 4.23 -3.15 1.40
CA ASP A 135 4.70 -1.85 0.95
C ASP A 135 6.21 -1.68 0.94
N VAL A 136 6.67 -0.82 0.06
CA VAL A 136 7.99 -0.21 0.04
C VAL A 136 7.78 1.28 0.24
N ILE A 137 8.02 1.75 1.48
CA ILE A 137 7.80 3.15 1.83
C ILE A 137 8.93 4.03 1.32
N THR A 138 8.58 5.06 0.55
CA THR A 138 9.56 6.01 -0.01
C THR A 138 9.55 7.36 0.67
N LEU A 139 8.65 7.57 1.62
CA LEU A 139 8.50 8.82 2.35
C LEU A 139 7.96 8.55 3.77
N ALA A 140 8.79 8.81 4.78
CA ALA A 140 8.37 8.76 6.17
C ALA A 140 7.53 10.01 6.50
N ALA A 141 6.25 9.84 6.82
CA ALA A 141 5.34 10.93 7.16
C ALA A 141 4.18 10.49 8.05
N THR A 142 3.33 9.58 7.57
CA THR A 142 2.02 9.29 8.18
C THR A 142 2.01 8.08 9.11
N GLY A 143 3.07 7.29 9.14
CA GLY A 143 3.12 6.01 9.88
C GLY A 143 2.13 4.95 9.32
N SER A 144 1.67 5.13 8.08
CA SER A 144 0.70 4.20 7.46
C SER A 144 1.27 2.78 7.34
N GLU A 145 2.58 2.65 7.23
CA GLU A 145 3.31 1.37 7.19
C GLU A 145 3.13 0.53 8.46
N MET A 146 2.76 1.15 9.58
CA MET A 146 2.58 0.49 10.87
C MET A 146 1.18 0.64 11.46
N ASN A 147 0.17 1.03 10.65
CA ASN A 147 -1.18 1.22 11.14
C ASN A 147 -2.24 0.54 10.25
N TRP A 148 -3.46 0.51 10.74
CA TRP A 148 -4.63 -0.11 10.08
C TRP A 148 -5.57 0.88 9.43
N GLY A 149 -5.14 2.14 9.29
CA GLY A 149 -5.96 3.22 8.73
C GLY A 149 -5.75 3.41 7.24
N SER A 150 -6.77 3.89 6.56
CA SER A 150 -6.70 4.36 5.18
C SER A 150 -7.56 5.61 5.04
N VAL A 151 -7.04 6.67 4.45
CA VAL A 151 -7.72 7.95 4.26
C VAL A 151 -7.89 8.21 2.77
N ILE A 152 -9.14 8.30 2.31
CA ILE A 152 -9.49 8.50 0.90
C ILE A 152 -10.40 9.71 0.75
N THR A 153 -10.24 10.43 -0.33
CA THR A 153 -11.10 11.54 -0.74
C THR A 153 -12.10 11.07 -1.79
N ASN A 154 -13.38 11.34 -1.55
CA ASN A 154 -14.39 11.25 -2.59
C ASN A 154 -14.48 12.62 -3.26
N GLU A 155 -13.97 12.72 -4.48
CA GLU A 155 -13.93 13.95 -5.25
C GLU A 155 -15.31 14.39 -5.75
N GLU A 156 -16.26 13.47 -5.88
CA GLU A 156 -17.63 13.76 -6.31
C GLU A 156 -18.43 14.50 -5.22
N THR A 157 -18.24 14.07 -3.97
CA THR A 157 -18.95 14.63 -2.81
C THR A 157 -18.10 15.59 -1.98
N GLN A 158 -16.82 15.81 -2.36
CA GLN A 158 -15.85 16.64 -1.62
C GLN A 158 -15.66 16.19 -0.16
N GLN A 159 -15.75 14.89 0.10
CA GLN A 159 -15.62 14.29 1.43
C GLN A 159 -14.27 13.56 1.55
N LYS A 160 -13.61 13.72 2.68
CA LYS A 160 -12.38 13.01 3.03
C LYS A 160 -12.61 12.24 4.32
N TYR A 161 -12.68 10.93 4.21
CA TYR A 161 -12.96 10.04 5.34
C TYR A 161 -11.86 9.01 5.53
N SER A 162 -11.85 8.41 6.71
CA SER A 162 -10.93 7.33 7.06
C SER A 162 -11.70 6.06 7.40
N ILE A 163 -11.07 4.94 7.13
CA ILE A 163 -11.46 3.62 7.65
C ILE A 163 -10.33 3.07 8.51
N HIS A 164 -10.70 2.27 9.52
CA HIS A 164 -9.77 1.61 10.40
C HIS A 164 -10.23 0.16 10.61
N ASN A 165 -9.38 -0.80 10.26
CA ASN A 165 -9.71 -2.22 10.43
C ASN A 165 -8.45 -3.09 10.49
N ASN A 166 -8.43 -4.09 11.36
CA ASN A 166 -7.27 -4.97 11.53
C ASN A 166 -6.85 -5.73 10.26
N HIS A 167 -7.76 -5.93 9.30
CA HIS A 167 -7.43 -6.51 8.01
C HIS A 167 -6.56 -5.60 7.13
N LEU A 168 -6.40 -4.30 7.47
CA LEU A 168 -5.68 -3.30 6.70
C LEU A 168 -4.22 -3.11 7.15
N PHE A 169 -3.78 -3.82 8.18
CA PHE A 169 -2.35 -3.83 8.49
C PHE A 169 -1.55 -4.43 7.34
N PRO A 170 -0.46 -3.77 6.90
CA PRO A 170 0.49 -4.41 5.99
C PRO A 170 1.07 -5.69 6.61
N LYS A 171 1.32 -6.70 5.80
CA LYS A 171 2.02 -7.92 6.24
C LYS A 171 3.50 -7.64 6.44
N VAL A 172 4.10 -6.96 5.46
CA VAL A 172 5.50 -6.53 5.50
C VAL A 172 5.58 -5.11 4.97
N SER A 173 6.33 -4.27 5.66
CA SER A 173 6.69 -2.94 5.22
C SER A 173 8.21 -2.82 5.12
N VAL A 174 8.70 -2.51 3.93
CA VAL A 174 10.11 -2.30 3.65
C VAL A 174 10.45 -0.82 3.81
N ILE A 175 11.45 -0.54 4.62
CA ILE A 175 11.96 0.80 4.89
C ILE A 175 13.45 0.86 4.54
N ASN A 176 13.76 1.36 3.33
CA ASN A 176 15.13 1.68 2.95
C ASN A 176 15.36 3.19 3.14
N PRO A 177 16.20 3.60 4.11
CA PRO A 177 16.46 5.02 4.38
C PRO A 177 16.99 5.79 3.18
N LYS A 178 17.70 5.13 2.27
CA LYS A 178 18.23 5.75 1.04
C LYS A 178 17.10 6.22 0.10
N LEU A 179 15.99 5.48 0.02
CA LEU A 179 14.84 5.88 -0.79
C LEU A 179 14.19 7.15 -0.25
N GLN A 180 14.26 7.36 1.06
CA GLN A 180 13.67 8.52 1.73
C GLN A 180 14.59 9.76 1.70
N ALA A 181 15.88 9.59 1.42
CA ALA A 181 16.85 10.69 1.36
C ALA A 181 16.66 11.62 0.15
N THR A 182 15.71 11.34 -0.75
CA THR A 182 15.40 12.15 -1.93
C THR A 182 14.47 13.33 -1.64
N VAL A 183 13.92 13.42 -0.44
CA VAL A 183 13.08 14.55 -0.02
C VAL A 183 13.92 15.82 0.19
N SER A 184 13.31 16.98 -0.10
CA SER A 184 13.99 18.25 0.11
C SER A 184 14.30 18.50 1.59
N ARG A 185 15.37 19.29 1.85
CA ARG A 185 15.71 19.69 3.22
C ARG A 185 14.54 20.38 3.92
N ASP A 186 13.80 21.22 3.20
CA ASP A 186 12.65 21.94 3.75
C ASP A 186 11.56 20.97 4.22
N TYR A 187 11.32 19.89 3.48
CA TYR A 187 10.37 18.85 3.88
C TYR A 187 10.78 18.09 5.16
N LEU A 188 12.10 18.00 5.43
CA LEU A 188 12.61 17.32 6.63
C LEU A 188 12.57 18.22 7.88
N VAL A 189 12.41 19.54 7.72
CA VAL A 189 12.44 20.52 8.80
C VAL A 189 11.04 20.92 9.26
N TYR A 190 10.02 20.75 8.44
CA TYR A 190 8.62 21.06 8.71
C TYR A 190 7.77 19.78 8.88
#